data_026f0db98a7538438b17e041899f7cd8
#
_entry.id   026f0db98a7538438b17e041899f7cd8
#
_cell.length_a   1.000
_cell.length_b   1.000
_cell.length_c   1.000
_cell.angle_alpha   90.00
_cell.angle_beta   90.00
_cell.angle_gamma   90.00
#
_symmetry.space_group_name_H-M   'P 1'
#
loop_
_entity.id
_entity.type
_entity.pdbx_description
1 polymer ?
#
loop_
_entity_poly.entity_id
_entity_poly.type
_entity_poly.pdbx_seq_one_letter_code
_entity_poly.pdbx_strand_id
1 'polypeptide(L)'
;MIKFPGKKTLIFRYGVFFNSDVTLHGYLHPNFNYQDMSKNRSIFPCDLLKTIIEDEPHLLGVLSRFGLSFGFGDKTVGEACKEDNVHTGSFLAVSNFLYGQNYSQFEISLTALMSYLRKAHTHFLNFLLPSIRRKLIEAINCTDINDVAFLLLKFYDDYVQEVHNHMNHENDEVFRYVSDLLNGITNDQFRITDYSSNHSSMTEKLSQIKDLFIRHYHVKDNEILTSALFDIIYCGNELKNHCEIENKLFIPAVEKLEKSLKLSRHESINNCKNVNEKTNLLDSMTEREKDIICCVAKGLSNKEIASQLCISIHTVTTYRRNISSKLQIHSTAGLTVFAILNDLVDIKDVNPHR
;
A
#
# COMPACT_ATOMS: atom_id res chain seq x y z
N MET A 1 -40.70 17.21 5.63
CA MET A 1 -41.18 18.55 5.23
C MET A 1 -40.75 19.54 6.33
N ILE A 2 -39.69 20.25 6.11
CA ILE A 2 -39.18 21.25 7.08
C ILE A 2 -39.48 22.63 6.49
N LYS A 3 -40.29 23.43 7.20
CA LYS A 3 -40.61 24.79 6.79
C LYS A 3 -39.68 25.77 7.48
N PHE A 4 -38.97 26.54 6.70
CA PHE A 4 -38.25 27.73 7.18
C PHE A 4 -39.06 29.01 6.88
N PRO A 5 -39.15 29.96 7.81
CA PRO A 5 -39.89 31.21 7.57
C PRO A 5 -39.19 32.04 6.50
N GLY A 6 -39.89 32.31 5.42
CA GLY A 6 -39.48 33.31 4.41
C GLY A 6 -38.84 32.76 3.13
N LYS A 7 -38.78 31.45 2.88
CA LYS A 7 -38.24 30.89 1.63
C LYS A 7 -39.12 29.82 1.00
N LYS A 8 -39.11 29.74 -0.34
CA LYS A 8 -39.90 28.81 -1.17
C LYS A 8 -39.61 27.34 -0.79
N THR A 9 -40.59 26.49 -0.92
CA THR A 9 -40.58 25.07 -0.55
C THR A 9 -39.55 24.30 -1.36
N LEU A 10 -38.62 23.59 -0.69
CA LEU A 10 -37.66 22.67 -1.29
C LEU A 10 -38.31 21.27 -1.41
N ILE A 11 -38.28 20.69 -2.60
CA ILE A 11 -38.74 19.32 -2.86
C ILE A 11 -37.54 18.43 -3.00
N PHE A 12 -37.46 17.43 -2.12
CA PHE A 12 -36.47 16.35 -2.23
C PHE A 12 -36.91 15.30 -3.23
N ARG A 13 -36.13 15.04 -4.26
CA ARG A 13 -36.29 13.87 -5.11
C ARG A 13 -34.91 13.32 -5.45
N TYR A 14 -34.64 12.12 -5.01
CA TYR A 14 -33.38 11.38 -5.27
C TYR A 14 -32.06 12.04 -4.75
N GLY A 15 -32.10 12.69 -3.58
CA GLY A 15 -30.89 13.20 -2.95
C GLY A 15 -30.21 14.41 -3.62
N VAL A 16 -30.88 15.03 -4.58
CA VAL A 16 -30.37 16.23 -5.30
C VAL A 16 -31.29 17.43 -4.99
N PHE A 17 -30.69 18.55 -4.64
CA PHE A 17 -31.42 19.81 -4.44
C PHE A 17 -31.67 20.47 -5.79
N PHE A 18 -32.96 20.59 -6.19
CA PHE A 18 -33.37 21.42 -7.32
C PHE A 18 -33.90 22.76 -6.82
N ASN A 19 -33.29 23.83 -7.25
CA ASN A 19 -33.85 25.17 -7.14
C ASN A 19 -34.51 25.49 -8.47
N SER A 20 -35.79 25.82 -8.47
CA SER A 20 -36.63 26.02 -9.67
C SER A 20 -36.22 27.16 -10.60
N ASP A 21 -35.18 27.95 -10.24
CA ASP A 21 -34.73 29.09 -11.02
C ASP A 21 -33.32 28.92 -11.59
N VAL A 22 -32.71 27.73 -11.49
CA VAL A 22 -31.43 27.43 -12.12
C VAL A 22 -31.65 26.68 -13.42
N THR A 23 -31.65 27.39 -14.52
CA THR A 23 -31.64 26.82 -15.86
C THR A 23 -30.37 25.94 -16.00
N LEU A 24 -30.55 24.73 -16.54
CA LEU A 24 -29.57 23.64 -16.74
C LEU A 24 -28.36 24.01 -17.61
N HIS A 25 -28.11 25.31 -17.84
CA HIS A 25 -27.05 25.81 -18.74
C HIS A 25 -25.66 25.90 -18.07
N GLY A 26 -25.54 25.64 -16.78
CA GLY A 26 -24.28 25.82 -16.04
C GLY A 26 -23.36 24.57 -15.96
N TYR A 27 -23.81 23.40 -16.42
CA TYR A 27 -23.04 22.15 -16.25
C TYR A 27 -22.42 21.58 -17.53
N LEU A 28 -22.56 22.26 -18.65
CA LEU A 28 -21.97 21.84 -19.92
C LEU A 28 -20.88 22.82 -20.36
N HIS A 29 -19.77 22.89 -19.60
CA HIS A 29 -18.53 23.41 -20.16
C HIS A 29 -17.65 22.23 -20.63
N PRO A 30 -17.49 22.05 -21.94
CA PRO A 30 -16.67 20.98 -22.52
C PRO A 30 -15.14 21.18 -22.37
N ASN A 31 -14.73 22.24 -21.68
CA ASN A 31 -13.32 22.55 -21.43
C ASN A 31 -13.02 22.59 -19.93
N PHE A 32 -13.33 21.52 -19.21
CA PHE A 32 -12.65 21.31 -17.92
C PHE A 32 -11.24 20.83 -18.21
N ASN A 33 -10.39 21.78 -18.57
CA ASN A 33 -8.96 21.60 -18.53
C ASN A 33 -8.57 21.59 -17.06
N TYR A 34 -8.33 20.41 -16.48
CA TYR A 34 -7.95 20.19 -15.10
C TYR A 34 -6.68 20.95 -14.68
N GLN A 35 -6.02 21.64 -15.60
CA GLN A 35 -4.78 22.38 -15.38
C GLN A 35 -4.95 23.88 -15.13
N ASP A 36 -6.15 24.45 -15.20
CA ASP A 36 -6.30 25.92 -15.27
C ASP A 36 -7.08 26.56 -14.11
N MET A 37 -7.24 25.89 -12.99
CA MET A 37 -7.59 26.57 -11.74
C MET A 37 -6.36 26.63 -10.84
N SER A 38 -5.58 27.66 -11.02
CA SER A 38 -4.39 28.01 -10.26
C SER A 38 -4.71 28.20 -8.78
N LYS A 39 -4.73 27.12 -8.01
CA LYS A 39 -4.54 27.21 -6.57
C LYS A 39 -3.13 26.81 -6.25
N ASN A 40 -2.27 27.79 -6.33
CA ASN A 40 -0.83 27.72 -6.08
C ASN A 40 -0.47 27.51 -4.61
N ARG A 41 -1.31 26.83 -3.82
CA ARG A 41 -1.09 26.68 -2.39
C ARG A 41 -1.20 25.23 -1.94
N SER A 42 -0.15 24.76 -1.29
CA SER A 42 -0.19 23.44 -0.61
C SER A 42 -1.21 23.46 0.55
N ILE A 43 -1.82 22.29 0.78
CA ILE A 43 -2.74 22.05 1.89
C ILE A 43 -1.92 21.73 3.14
N PHE A 44 -2.27 22.38 4.27
CA PHE A 44 -1.64 22.19 5.56
C PHE A 44 -2.64 21.71 6.63
N PRO A 45 -2.16 21.19 7.78
CA PRO A 45 -3.03 20.71 8.86
C PRO A 45 -3.96 21.78 9.42
N CYS A 46 -3.58 23.07 9.34
CA CYS A 46 -4.36 24.21 9.83
C CYS A 46 -5.44 24.71 8.86
N ASP A 47 -5.48 24.20 7.64
CA ASP A 47 -6.48 24.63 6.66
C ASP A 47 -7.86 24.05 7.00
N LEU A 48 -8.91 24.82 6.75
CA LEU A 48 -10.30 24.40 6.96
C LEU A 48 -10.70 23.36 5.90
N LEU A 49 -11.15 22.20 6.35
CA LEU A 49 -11.46 21.07 5.47
C LEU A 49 -12.60 21.42 4.49
N LYS A 50 -13.62 22.17 4.94
CA LYS A 50 -14.73 22.60 4.07
C LYS A 50 -14.25 23.48 2.91
N THR A 51 -13.35 24.42 3.17
CA THR A 51 -12.84 25.33 2.13
C THR A 51 -12.05 24.57 1.08
N ILE A 52 -11.23 23.59 1.51
CA ILE A 52 -10.46 22.76 0.58
C ILE A 52 -11.40 21.95 -0.32
N ILE A 53 -12.50 21.41 0.22
CA ILE A 53 -13.47 20.63 -0.55
C ILE A 53 -14.28 21.51 -1.50
N GLU A 54 -14.65 22.73 -1.07
CA GLU A 54 -15.34 23.70 -1.94
C GLU A 54 -14.45 24.07 -3.13
N ASP A 55 -13.17 24.21 -2.87
CA ASP A 55 -12.17 24.51 -3.88
C ASP A 55 -11.89 23.31 -4.79
N GLU A 56 -11.87 22.08 -4.23
CA GLU A 56 -11.54 20.84 -4.93
C GLU A 56 -12.45 19.67 -4.51
N PRO A 57 -13.59 19.52 -5.14
CA PRO A 57 -14.58 18.49 -4.80
C PRO A 57 -14.07 17.05 -4.94
N HIS A 58 -13.00 16.81 -5.72
CA HIS A 58 -12.39 15.47 -5.87
C HIS A 58 -11.80 14.92 -4.58
N LEU A 59 -11.43 15.81 -3.63
CA LEU A 59 -10.97 15.38 -2.30
C LEU A 59 -12.04 14.63 -1.49
N LEU A 60 -13.32 14.71 -1.86
CA LEU A 60 -14.35 13.85 -1.26
C LEU A 60 -14.03 12.37 -1.39
N GLY A 61 -13.47 11.94 -2.53
CA GLY A 61 -12.99 10.57 -2.71
C GLY A 61 -11.80 10.24 -1.80
N VAL A 62 -10.88 11.18 -1.63
CA VAL A 62 -9.72 11.02 -0.73
C VAL A 62 -10.16 10.90 0.72
N LEU A 63 -11.06 11.79 1.17
CA LEU A 63 -11.66 11.74 2.51
C LEU A 63 -12.28 10.38 2.80
N SER A 64 -13.14 9.91 1.91
CA SER A 64 -13.83 8.64 2.04
C SER A 64 -12.86 7.46 2.13
N ARG A 65 -11.81 7.45 1.29
CA ARG A 65 -10.80 6.37 1.28
C ARG A 65 -9.90 6.38 2.50
N PHE A 66 -9.57 7.54 3.06
CA PHE A 66 -8.91 7.61 4.37
C PHE A 66 -9.86 7.28 5.51
N GLY A 67 -11.16 7.40 5.33
CA GLY A 67 -12.18 7.11 6.34
C GLY A 67 -12.49 8.29 7.23
N LEU A 68 -12.30 9.50 6.72
CA LEU A 68 -12.75 10.71 7.38
C LEU A 68 -14.28 10.80 7.34
N SER A 69 -14.87 11.11 8.48
CA SER A 69 -16.33 11.25 8.64
C SER A 69 -16.82 12.57 8.04
N PHE A 70 -18.01 12.53 7.40
CA PHE A 70 -18.72 13.75 7.05
C PHE A 70 -19.31 14.41 8.30
N GLY A 71 -19.67 15.69 8.18
CA GLY A 71 -20.18 16.47 9.32
C GLY A 71 -19.08 17.11 10.15
N PHE A 72 -17.91 17.27 9.58
CA PHE A 72 -16.72 17.88 10.20
C PHE A 72 -16.88 19.39 10.53
N GLY A 73 -17.94 20.06 10.00
CA GLY A 73 -18.21 21.48 10.29
C GLY A 73 -17.05 22.41 9.88
N ASP A 74 -16.61 23.24 10.81
CA ASP A 74 -15.51 24.19 10.63
C ASP A 74 -14.15 23.64 11.11
N LYS A 75 -13.99 22.29 11.15
CA LYS A 75 -12.73 21.69 11.58
C LYS A 75 -11.65 21.87 10.53
N THR A 76 -10.42 21.99 11.03
CA THR A 76 -9.22 21.92 10.20
C THR A 76 -8.93 20.50 9.78
N VAL A 77 -8.08 20.32 8.75
CA VAL A 77 -7.60 19.00 8.32
C VAL A 77 -7.00 18.20 9.47
N GLY A 78 -6.15 18.86 10.30
CA GLY A 78 -5.50 18.20 11.42
C GLY A 78 -6.47 17.74 12.51
N GLU A 79 -7.49 18.55 12.81
CA GLU A 79 -8.53 18.20 13.78
C GLU A 79 -9.40 17.04 13.30
N ALA A 80 -9.84 17.06 12.04
CA ALA A 80 -10.63 15.99 11.45
C ALA A 80 -9.83 14.67 11.39
N CYS A 81 -8.58 14.71 10.94
CA CYS A 81 -7.71 13.53 10.93
C CYS A 81 -7.49 12.94 12.32
N LYS A 82 -7.30 13.79 13.32
CA LYS A 82 -7.09 13.35 14.70
C LYS A 82 -8.33 12.69 15.29
N GLU A 83 -9.51 13.22 15.02
CA GLU A 83 -10.78 12.69 15.52
C GLU A 83 -11.07 11.30 14.97
N ASP A 84 -10.82 11.09 13.67
CA ASP A 84 -11.07 9.83 12.98
C ASP A 84 -9.85 8.87 12.99
N ASN A 85 -8.79 9.19 13.74
CA ASN A 85 -7.54 8.41 13.81
C ASN A 85 -6.88 8.19 12.44
N VAL A 86 -6.98 9.18 11.55
CA VAL A 86 -6.35 9.18 10.23
C VAL A 86 -4.93 9.72 10.33
N HIS A 87 -3.98 9.08 9.67
CA HIS A 87 -2.60 9.56 9.61
C HIS A 87 -2.52 10.86 8.78
N THR A 88 -2.43 11.99 9.46
CA THR A 88 -2.49 13.32 8.85
C THR A 88 -1.44 13.53 7.76
N GLY A 89 -0.20 13.05 7.99
CA GLY A 89 0.88 13.16 6.99
C GLY A 89 0.54 12.45 5.68
N SER A 90 0.01 11.22 5.74
CA SER A 90 -0.39 10.46 4.55
C SER A 90 -1.57 11.09 3.82
N PHE A 91 -2.56 11.60 4.58
CA PHE A 91 -3.69 12.33 4.00
C PHE A 91 -3.21 13.57 3.24
N LEU A 92 -2.33 14.37 3.86
CA LEU A 92 -1.78 15.58 3.24
C LEU A 92 -0.88 15.26 2.05
N ALA A 93 -0.07 14.19 2.13
CA ALA A 93 0.78 13.77 1.02
C ALA A 93 -0.07 13.41 -0.22
N VAL A 94 -1.11 12.58 -0.05
CA VAL A 94 -2.00 12.18 -1.15
C VAL A 94 -2.79 13.38 -1.67
N SER A 95 -3.35 14.21 -0.79
CA SER A 95 -4.12 15.38 -1.18
C SER A 95 -3.27 16.38 -1.98
N ASN A 96 -2.10 16.75 -1.47
CA ASN A 96 -1.19 17.67 -2.16
C ASN A 96 -0.68 17.09 -3.48
N PHE A 97 -0.37 15.79 -3.53
CA PHE A 97 0.02 15.11 -4.76
C PHE A 97 -1.04 15.24 -5.85
N LEU A 98 -2.30 14.94 -5.53
CA LEU A 98 -3.42 15.04 -6.47
C LEU A 98 -3.70 16.48 -6.92
N TYR A 99 -3.33 17.46 -6.09
CA TYR A 99 -3.39 18.88 -6.42
C TYR A 99 -2.21 19.38 -7.26
N GLY A 100 -1.22 18.55 -7.56
CA GLY A 100 0.01 18.95 -8.21
C GLY A 100 0.91 19.83 -7.33
N GLN A 101 0.73 19.79 -6.01
CA GLN A 101 1.52 20.53 -5.03
C GLN A 101 2.66 19.68 -4.46
N ASN A 102 3.60 20.33 -3.76
CA ASN A 102 4.68 19.62 -3.10
C ASN A 102 4.16 18.78 -1.93
N TYR A 103 4.36 17.48 -2.01
CA TYR A 103 3.96 16.49 -1.00
C TYR A 103 5.14 15.89 -0.23
N SER A 104 6.38 16.12 -0.67
CA SER A 104 7.59 15.46 -0.12
C SER A 104 7.90 15.85 1.33
N GLN A 105 7.32 16.93 1.82
CA GLN A 105 7.47 17.42 3.20
C GLN A 105 6.62 16.65 4.21
N PHE A 106 5.67 15.85 3.76
CA PHE A 106 4.77 15.12 4.64
C PHE A 106 5.25 13.68 4.82
N GLU A 107 5.20 13.21 6.06
CA GLU A 107 5.52 11.82 6.38
C GLU A 107 4.44 10.88 5.86
N ILE A 108 4.84 9.81 5.19
CA ILE A 108 3.96 8.79 4.64
C ILE A 108 4.03 7.54 5.53
N SER A 109 2.87 7.13 6.06
CA SER A 109 2.69 5.82 6.68
C SER A 109 2.29 4.81 5.62
N LEU A 110 3.10 3.78 5.40
CA LEU A 110 2.78 2.69 4.46
C LEU A 110 1.48 1.97 4.84
N THR A 111 1.23 1.77 6.13
CA THR A 111 -0.02 1.15 6.62
C THR A 111 -1.25 1.99 6.25
N ALA A 112 -1.17 3.31 6.42
CA ALA A 112 -2.26 4.23 6.05
C ALA A 112 -2.47 4.26 4.54
N LEU A 113 -1.38 4.26 3.76
CA LEU A 113 -1.44 4.29 2.30
C LEU A 113 -1.98 2.98 1.72
N MET A 114 -1.58 1.81 2.25
CA MET A 114 -2.17 0.52 1.87
C MET A 114 -3.68 0.46 2.19
N SER A 115 -4.09 1.00 3.34
CA SER A 115 -5.52 1.07 3.68
C SER A 115 -6.30 1.94 2.70
N TYR A 116 -5.73 3.09 2.31
CA TYR A 116 -6.29 3.97 1.29
C TYR A 116 -6.44 3.27 -0.07
N LEU A 117 -5.38 2.60 -0.55
CA LEU A 117 -5.38 1.88 -1.83
C LEU A 117 -6.38 0.72 -1.82
N ARG A 118 -6.47 -0.08 -0.75
CA ARG A 118 -7.49 -1.14 -0.61
C ARG A 118 -8.92 -0.62 -0.67
N LYS A 119 -9.19 0.53 -0.05
CA LYS A 119 -10.52 1.16 -0.15
C LYS A 119 -10.80 1.70 -1.56
N ALA A 120 -9.75 2.16 -2.26
CA ALA A 120 -9.88 2.53 -3.66
C ALA A 120 -10.24 1.31 -4.53
N HIS A 121 -9.55 0.15 -4.35
CA HIS A 121 -9.89 -1.11 -5.02
C HIS A 121 -11.34 -1.52 -4.76
N THR A 122 -11.77 -1.48 -3.49
CA THR A 122 -13.16 -1.76 -3.12
C THR A 122 -14.15 -0.83 -3.84
N HIS A 123 -13.83 0.46 -3.93
CA HIS A 123 -14.66 1.43 -4.64
C HIS A 123 -14.75 1.12 -6.14
N PHE A 124 -13.63 0.83 -6.80
CA PHE A 124 -13.63 0.46 -8.22
C PHE A 124 -14.43 -0.81 -8.47
N LEU A 125 -14.10 -1.89 -7.74
CA LEU A 125 -14.64 -3.22 -8.00
C LEU A 125 -16.11 -3.38 -7.59
N ASN A 126 -16.53 -2.77 -6.48
CA ASN A 126 -17.85 -3.00 -5.91
C ASN A 126 -18.88 -1.90 -6.24
N PHE A 127 -18.41 -0.71 -6.67
CA PHE A 127 -19.31 0.41 -6.90
C PHE A 127 -19.20 0.98 -8.31
N LEU A 128 -18.03 1.43 -8.71
CA LEU A 128 -17.89 2.24 -9.92
C LEU A 128 -18.02 1.39 -11.19
N LEU A 129 -17.24 0.33 -11.33
CA LEU A 129 -17.30 -0.54 -12.50
C LEU A 129 -18.65 -1.27 -12.64
N PRO A 130 -19.25 -1.84 -11.57
CA PRO A 130 -20.61 -2.39 -11.66
C PRO A 130 -21.69 -1.36 -11.99
N SER A 131 -21.56 -0.12 -11.53
CA SER A 131 -22.51 0.96 -11.87
C SER A 131 -22.47 1.30 -13.36
N ILE A 132 -21.26 1.46 -13.91
CA ILE A 132 -21.07 1.69 -15.36
C ILE A 132 -21.67 0.55 -16.17
N ARG A 133 -21.37 -0.72 -15.80
CA ARG A 133 -21.92 -1.89 -16.47
C ARG A 133 -23.45 -1.87 -16.52
N ARG A 134 -24.09 -1.59 -15.39
CA ARG A 134 -25.56 -1.52 -15.30
C ARG A 134 -26.12 -0.46 -16.23
N LYS A 135 -25.55 0.76 -16.25
CA LYS A 135 -25.97 1.82 -17.14
C LYS A 135 -25.78 1.46 -18.62
N LEU A 136 -24.67 0.78 -18.97
CA LEU A 136 -24.43 0.32 -20.32
C LEU A 136 -25.46 -0.71 -20.77
N ILE A 137 -25.82 -1.68 -19.92
CA ILE A 137 -26.89 -2.65 -20.21
C ILE A 137 -28.22 -1.94 -20.41
N GLU A 138 -28.58 -1.01 -19.53
CA GLU A 138 -29.82 -0.26 -19.61
C GLU A 138 -29.88 0.60 -20.89
N ALA A 139 -28.77 1.28 -21.23
CA ALA A 139 -28.66 2.07 -22.45
C ALA A 139 -28.85 1.23 -23.73
N ILE A 140 -28.31 0.01 -23.74
CA ILE A 140 -28.43 -0.92 -24.86
C ILE A 140 -29.84 -1.48 -24.96
N ASN A 141 -30.49 -1.84 -23.84
CA ASN A 141 -31.83 -2.40 -23.82
C ASN A 141 -32.93 -1.39 -24.24
N CYS A 142 -32.64 -0.09 -24.18
CA CYS A 142 -33.54 0.96 -24.64
C CYS A 142 -33.51 1.18 -26.16
N THR A 143 -32.68 0.47 -26.89
CA THR A 143 -32.47 0.59 -28.34
C THR A 143 -32.67 -0.78 -29.03
N ASP A 144 -32.91 -0.77 -30.35
CA ASP A 144 -32.92 -2.00 -31.13
C ASP A 144 -31.57 -2.75 -30.94
N ILE A 145 -31.68 -4.05 -30.62
CA ILE A 145 -30.51 -4.90 -30.33
C ILE A 145 -29.59 -4.90 -31.54
N ASN A 146 -28.41 -4.35 -31.36
CA ASN A 146 -27.36 -4.32 -32.37
C ASN A 146 -26.19 -5.21 -31.91
N ASP A 147 -25.68 -6.08 -32.83
CA ASP A 147 -24.53 -6.95 -32.57
C ASP A 147 -23.31 -6.18 -32.06
N VAL A 148 -23.15 -4.93 -32.49
CA VAL A 148 -22.08 -4.03 -32.05
C VAL A 148 -22.22 -3.71 -30.57
N ALA A 149 -23.43 -3.42 -30.09
CA ALA A 149 -23.66 -3.09 -28.67
C ALA A 149 -23.32 -4.26 -27.75
N PHE A 150 -23.68 -5.48 -28.15
CA PHE A 150 -23.32 -6.69 -27.40
C PHE A 150 -21.82 -6.94 -27.38
N LEU A 151 -21.12 -6.72 -28.50
CA LEU A 151 -19.67 -6.82 -28.57
C LEU A 151 -18.98 -5.80 -27.65
N LEU A 152 -19.47 -4.56 -27.63
CA LEU A 152 -18.94 -3.49 -26.76
C LEU A 152 -19.11 -3.83 -25.29
N LEU A 153 -20.28 -4.37 -24.89
CA LEU A 153 -20.52 -4.79 -23.52
C LEU A 153 -19.57 -5.94 -23.11
N LYS A 154 -19.38 -6.92 -23.99
CA LYS A 154 -18.44 -8.00 -23.76
C LYS A 154 -17.00 -7.48 -23.58
N PHE A 155 -16.58 -6.54 -24.40
CA PHE A 155 -15.27 -5.91 -24.30
C PHE A 155 -15.09 -5.15 -22.96
N TYR A 156 -16.17 -4.51 -22.47
CA TYR A 156 -16.19 -3.92 -21.15
C TYR A 156 -16.07 -4.98 -20.04
N ASP A 157 -16.78 -6.09 -20.14
CA ASP A 157 -16.72 -7.19 -19.16
C ASP A 157 -15.31 -7.81 -19.09
N ASP A 158 -14.66 -8.03 -20.22
CA ASP A 158 -13.27 -8.51 -20.28
C ASP A 158 -12.30 -7.53 -19.62
N TYR A 159 -12.49 -6.22 -19.83
CA TYR A 159 -11.74 -5.17 -19.16
C TYR A 159 -11.96 -5.19 -17.62
N VAL A 160 -13.19 -5.29 -17.17
CA VAL A 160 -13.51 -5.37 -15.72
C VAL A 160 -12.82 -6.57 -15.08
N GLN A 161 -12.78 -7.71 -15.76
CA GLN A 161 -12.09 -8.90 -15.25
C GLN A 161 -10.58 -8.68 -15.12
N GLU A 162 -9.97 -7.98 -16.06
CA GLU A 162 -8.53 -7.63 -16.01
C GLU A 162 -8.21 -6.71 -14.83
N VAL A 163 -9.02 -5.65 -14.62
CA VAL A 163 -8.89 -4.76 -13.45
C VAL A 163 -9.07 -5.52 -12.16
N HIS A 164 -10.04 -6.44 -12.10
CA HIS A 164 -10.29 -7.27 -10.92
C HIS A 164 -9.08 -8.16 -10.58
N ASN A 165 -8.51 -8.82 -11.59
CA ASN A 165 -7.33 -9.67 -11.39
C ASN A 165 -6.12 -8.86 -10.90
N HIS A 166 -5.91 -7.67 -11.47
CA HIS A 166 -4.82 -6.78 -11.09
C HIS A 166 -4.94 -6.31 -9.63
N MET A 167 -6.08 -5.74 -9.25
CA MET A 167 -6.31 -5.23 -7.89
C MET A 167 -6.29 -6.33 -6.83
N ASN A 168 -6.75 -7.55 -7.17
CA ASN A 168 -6.64 -8.69 -6.25
C ASN A 168 -5.19 -9.14 -6.08
N HIS A 169 -4.39 -9.18 -7.16
CA HIS A 169 -2.97 -9.49 -7.05
C HIS A 169 -2.26 -8.49 -6.13
N GLU A 170 -2.57 -7.20 -6.24
CA GLU A 170 -2.04 -6.18 -5.33
C GLU A 170 -2.43 -6.42 -3.87
N ASN A 171 -3.72 -6.67 -3.64
CA ASN A 171 -4.23 -6.91 -2.28
C ASN A 171 -3.60 -8.14 -1.63
N ASP A 172 -3.45 -9.24 -2.40
CA ASP A 172 -3.08 -10.55 -1.90
C ASP A 172 -1.57 -10.78 -1.84
N GLU A 173 -0.82 -10.19 -2.77
CA GLU A 173 0.62 -10.42 -2.87
C GLU A 173 1.43 -9.19 -2.48
N VAL A 174 1.19 -8.04 -3.13
CA VAL A 174 2.00 -6.83 -2.92
C VAL A 174 1.82 -6.27 -1.50
N PHE A 175 0.57 -6.09 -1.08
CA PHE A 175 0.31 -5.54 0.25
C PHE A 175 0.63 -6.52 1.38
N ARG A 176 0.60 -7.83 1.13
CA ARG A 176 1.12 -8.83 2.07
C ARG A 176 2.63 -8.72 2.20
N TYR A 177 3.34 -8.66 1.08
CA TYR A 177 4.79 -8.45 1.07
C TYR A 177 5.20 -7.19 1.88
N VAL A 178 4.52 -6.07 1.67
CA VAL A 178 4.81 -4.84 2.41
C VAL A 178 4.48 -4.98 3.89
N SER A 179 3.41 -5.70 4.24
CA SER A 179 3.07 -6.01 5.64
C SER A 179 4.15 -6.87 6.31
N ASP A 180 4.71 -7.84 5.60
CA ASP A 180 5.81 -8.67 6.07
C ASP A 180 7.08 -7.82 6.29
N LEU A 181 7.41 -6.93 5.37
CA LEU A 181 8.53 -5.98 5.53
C LEU A 181 8.35 -5.08 6.76
N LEU A 182 7.15 -4.57 7.01
CA LEU A 182 6.85 -3.75 8.19
C LEU A 182 7.03 -4.54 9.51
N ASN A 183 6.86 -5.85 9.47
CA ASN A 183 7.13 -6.77 10.58
C ASN A 183 8.59 -7.26 10.63
N GLY A 184 9.47 -6.72 9.79
CA GLY A 184 10.89 -7.11 9.72
C GLY A 184 11.14 -8.44 8.98
N ILE A 185 10.13 -9.03 8.36
CA ILE A 185 10.23 -10.24 7.56
C ILE A 185 10.62 -9.84 6.13
N THR A 186 11.79 -10.26 5.68
CA THR A 186 12.29 -9.94 4.34
C THR A 186 12.27 -11.18 3.46
N ASN A 187 11.87 -11.02 2.21
CA ASN A 187 11.94 -12.05 1.17
C ASN A 187 12.95 -11.58 0.11
N ASP A 188 14.02 -12.34 -0.10
CA ASP A 188 15.06 -12.01 -1.08
C ASP A 188 14.65 -12.32 -2.53
N GLN A 189 13.53 -13.03 -2.73
CA GLN A 189 13.03 -13.44 -4.05
C GLN A 189 12.09 -12.41 -4.69
N PHE A 190 11.57 -11.44 -3.92
CA PHE A 190 10.65 -10.41 -4.40
C PHE A 190 11.16 -9.02 -4.02
N ARG A 191 11.07 -8.08 -4.93
CA ARG A 191 11.33 -6.66 -4.72
C ARG A 191 10.18 -5.84 -5.28
N ILE A 192 9.86 -4.74 -4.62
CA ILE A 192 8.81 -3.86 -5.10
C ILE A 192 9.11 -3.28 -6.50
N THR A 193 10.38 -3.15 -6.88
CA THR A 193 10.80 -2.73 -8.22
C THR A 193 10.41 -3.70 -9.32
N ASP A 194 10.31 -4.99 -9.00
CA ASP A 194 9.92 -6.04 -9.94
C ASP A 194 8.41 -6.02 -10.23
N TYR A 195 7.69 -5.33 -9.36
CA TYR A 195 6.26 -5.04 -9.47
C TYR A 195 5.94 -3.84 -10.37
N SER A 196 6.88 -3.30 -11.11
CA SER A 196 6.67 -2.19 -12.05
C SER A 196 5.54 -2.54 -13.06
N SER A 197 4.33 -2.18 -12.67
CA SER A 197 3.08 -2.65 -13.24
C SER A 197 2.75 -2.00 -14.57
N ASN A 198 2.05 -2.74 -15.43
CA ASN A 198 1.44 -2.30 -16.67
C ASN A 198 0.20 -1.39 -16.46
N HIS A 199 0.27 -0.43 -15.54
CA HIS A 199 -0.82 0.50 -15.22
C HIS A 199 -1.28 1.31 -16.45
N SER A 200 -0.38 1.62 -17.39
CA SER A 200 -0.72 2.37 -18.61
C SER A 200 -1.76 1.64 -19.47
N SER A 201 -1.71 0.31 -19.54
CA SER A 201 -2.62 -0.45 -20.39
C SER A 201 -4.07 -0.41 -19.91
N MET A 202 -4.33 -0.35 -18.61
CA MET A 202 -5.69 -0.33 -18.05
C MET A 202 -6.42 1.01 -18.33
N THR A 203 -5.73 2.12 -18.16
CA THR A 203 -6.31 3.44 -18.45
C THR A 203 -6.56 3.65 -19.94
N GLU A 204 -5.67 3.15 -20.79
CA GLU A 204 -5.82 3.18 -22.25
C GLU A 204 -7.00 2.35 -22.73
N LYS A 205 -7.19 1.14 -22.23
CA LYS A 205 -8.32 0.26 -22.58
C LYS A 205 -9.66 0.89 -22.24
N LEU A 206 -9.79 1.52 -21.06
CA LEU A 206 -11.01 2.19 -20.68
C LEU A 206 -11.31 3.39 -21.61
N SER A 207 -10.30 4.13 -22.02
CA SER A 207 -10.45 5.19 -23.02
C SER A 207 -10.87 4.63 -24.39
N GLN A 208 -10.32 3.48 -24.80
CA GLN A 208 -10.71 2.81 -26.04
C GLN A 208 -12.17 2.38 -26.01
N ILE A 209 -12.65 1.83 -24.88
CA ILE A 209 -14.07 1.48 -24.70
C ILE A 209 -14.97 2.69 -24.92
N LYS A 210 -14.67 3.81 -24.28
CA LYS A 210 -15.40 5.08 -24.49
C LYS A 210 -15.40 5.49 -25.95
N ASP A 211 -14.24 5.46 -26.60
CA ASP A 211 -14.12 5.88 -28.01
C ASP A 211 -14.88 4.95 -28.96
N LEU A 212 -14.95 3.65 -28.67
CA LEU A 212 -15.76 2.70 -29.45
C LEU A 212 -17.24 3.02 -29.34
N PHE A 213 -17.78 3.32 -28.15
CA PHE A 213 -19.16 3.75 -28.00
C PHE A 213 -19.44 5.06 -28.77
N ILE A 214 -18.57 6.05 -28.66
CA ILE A 214 -18.74 7.35 -29.35
C ILE A 214 -18.70 7.19 -30.87
N ARG A 215 -17.83 6.34 -31.42
CA ARG A 215 -17.61 6.23 -32.87
C ARG A 215 -18.54 5.26 -33.58
N HIS A 216 -18.97 4.20 -32.91
CA HIS A 216 -19.60 3.05 -33.57
C HIS A 216 -21.02 2.73 -33.05
N TYR A 217 -21.46 3.33 -31.94
CA TYR A 217 -22.76 3.11 -31.39
C TYR A 217 -23.70 4.28 -31.70
N HIS A 218 -24.46 4.14 -32.80
CA HIS A 218 -25.39 5.20 -33.26
C HIS A 218 -26.72 5.09 -32.52
N VAL A 219 -26.95 6.01 -31.61
CA VAL A 219 -28.22 6.17 -30.88
C VAL A 219 -28.52 7.64 -30.67
N LYS A 220 -29.79 8.01 -30.72
CA LYS A 220 -30.25 9.37 -30.41
C LYS A 220 -30.94 9.41 -29.06
N ASP A 221 -30.87 10.55 -28.39
CA ASP A 221 -31.63 10.86 -27.16
C ASP A 221 -31.46 9.81 -26.05
N ASN A 222 -30.22 9.28 -25.88
CA ASN A 222 -29.90 8.29 -24.87
C ASN A 222 -29.16 8.92 -23.69
N GLU A 223 -29.91 9.46 -22.74
CA GLU A 223 -29.40 10.07 -21.52
C GLU A 223 -28.64 9.06 -20.64
N ILE A 224 -29.05 7.78 -20.66
CA ILE A 224 -28.40 6.72 -19.87
C ILE A 224 -27.01 6.43 -20.43
N LEU A 225 -26.87 6.35 -21.76
CA LEU A 225 -25.56 6.20 -22.41
C LEU A 225 -24.66 7.41 -22.11
N THR A 226 -25.20 8.60 -22.21
CA THR A 226 -24.48 9.83 -21.88
C THR A 226 -23.96 9.78 -20.45
N SER A 227 -24.80 9.39 -19.49
CA SER A 227 -24.42 9.22 -18.09
C SER A 227 -23.36 8.12 -17.89
N ALA A 228 -23.48 6.99 -18.60
CA ALA A 228 -22.47 5.92 -18.57
C ALA A 228 -21.09 6.39 -19.10
N LEU A 229 -21.09 7.17 -20.18
CA LEU A 229 -19.84 7.73 -20.74
C LEU A 229 -19.19 8.73 -19.79
N PHE A 230 -19.95 9.56 -19.08
CA PHE A 230 -19.41 10.41 -18.02
C PHE A 230 -18.78 9.58 -16.89
N ASP A 231 -19.44 8.51 -16.45
CA ASP A 231 -18.88 7.62 -15.43
C ASP A 231 -17.60 6.93 -15.91
N ILE A 232 -17.51 6.54 -17.19
CA ILE A 232 -16.30 5.97 -17.79
C ILE A 232 -15.16 6.97 -17.77
N ILE A 233 -15.40 8.24 -18.13
CA ILE A 233 -14.40 9.29 -18.10
C ILE A 233 -13.94 9.54 -16.67
N TYR A 234 -14.86 9.63 -15.74
CA TYR A 234 -14.57 9.79 -14.31
C TYR A 234 -13.73 8.61 -13.77
N CYS A 235 -14.15 7.38 -14.07
CA CYS A 235 -13.45 6.16 -13.70
C CYS A 235 -12.01 6.15 -14.24
N GLY A 236 -11.81 6.55 -15.49
CA GLY A 236 -10.49 6.62 -16.11
C GLY A 236 -9.55 7.61 -15.40
N ASN A 237 -10.07 8.77 -14.99
CA ASN A 237 -9.32 9.76 -14.23
C ASN A 237 -8.96 9.27 -12.82
N GLU A 238 -9.94 8.66 -12.12
CA GLU A 238 -9.73 8.08 -10.79
C GLU A 238 -8.71 6.93 -10.83
N LEU A 239 -8.79 6.06 -11.84
CA LEU A 239 -7.82 4.96 -12.02
C LEU A 239 -6.42 5.49 -12.33
N LYS A 240 -6.30 6.53 -13.17
CA LYS A 240 -5.03 7.20 -13.44
C LYS A 240 -4.43 7.77 -12.14
N ASN A 241 -5.23 8.48 -11.35
CA ASN A 241 -4.79 9.04 -10.08
C ASN A 241 -4.34 7.95 -9.10
N HIS A 242 -5.06 6.82 -9.07
CA HIS A 242 -4.72 5.65 -8.25
C HIS A 242 -3.34 5.09 -8.64
N CYS A 243 -3.10 4.82 -9.92
CA CYS A 243 -1.82 4.34 -10.43
C CYS A 243 -0.66 5.35 -10.19
N GLU A 244 -0.95 6.64 -10.30
CA GLU A 244 0.04 7.68 -10.01
C GLU A 244 0.42 7.72 -8.51
N ILE A 245 -0.54 7.54 -7.60
CA ILE A 245 -0.29 7.43 -6.16
C ILE A 245 0.59 6.20 -5.86
N GLU A 246 0.33 5.07 -6.49
CA GLU A 246 1.16 3.88 -6.36
C GLU A 246 2.58 4.13 -6.84
N ASN A 247 2.73 4.66 -8.05
CA ASN A 247 4.03 4.86 -8.66
C ASN A 247 4.88 5.95 -7.97
N LYS A 248 4.24 7.02 -7.45
CA LYS A 248 4.95 8.20 -6.92
C LYS A 248 5.04 8.25 -5.39
N LEU A 249 4.11 7.61 -4.67
CA LEU A 249 4.09 7.62 -3.21
C LEU A 249 4.36 6.23 -2.64
N PHE A 250 3.61 5.21 -3.07
CA PHE A 250 3.66 3.89 -2.46
C PHE A 250 4.97 3.16 -2.78
N ILE A 251 5.29 2.94 -4.05
CA ILE A 251 6.50 2.22 -4.48
C ILE A 251 7.77 2.86 -3.90
N PRO A 252 8.00 4.20 -3.99
CA PRO A 252 9.18 4.81 -3.41
C PRO A 252 9.27 4.68 -1.87
N ALA A 253 8.11 4.70 -1.17
CA ALA A 253 8.10 4.50 0.27
C ALA A 253 8.47 3.05 0.65
N VAL A 254 8.02 2.06 -0.12
CA VAL A 254 8.41 0.65 0.06
C VAL A 254 9.89 0.44 -0.25
N GLU A 255 10.41 1.00 -1.34
CA GLU A 255 11.85 0.94 -1.67
C GLU A 255 12.72 1.51 -0.54
N LYS A 256 12.27 2.62 0.06
CA LYS A 256 12.98 3.21 1.21
C LYS A 256 13.00 2.26 2.40
N LEU A 257 11.89 1.58 2.68
CA LEU A 257 11.80 0.55 3.73
C LEU A 257 12.73 -0.63 3.42
N GLU A 258 12.69 -1.18 2.20
CA GLU A 258 13.59 -2.25 1.77
C GLU A 258 15.07 -1.91 1.96
N LYS A 259 15.46 -0.68 1.55
CA LYS A 259 16.83 -0.18 1.71
C LYS A 259 17.24 -0.08 3.19
N SER A 260 16.35 0.44 4.04
CA SER A 260 16.62 0.57 5.48
C SER A 260 16.81 -0.78 6.17
N LEU A 261 15.99 -1.78 5.81
CA LEU A 261 16.10 -3.14 6.36
C LEU A 261 17.40 -3.84 5.89
N LYS A 262 17.83 -3.62 4.64
CA LYS A 262 19.12 -4.14 4.13
C LYS A 262 20.30 -3.49 4.83
N LEU A 263 20.29 -2.18 5.02
CA LEU A 263 21.34 -1.45 5.76
C LEU A 263 21.45 -1.94 7.19
N SER A 264 20.32 -2.09 7.88
CA SER A 264 20.29 -2.63 9.25
C SER A 264 20.83 -4.06 9.34
N ARG A 265 20.58 -4.90 8.32
CA ARG A 265 21.19 -6.24 8.22
C ARG A 265 22.69 -6.16 7.96
N HIS A 266 23.15 -5.29 7.05
CA HIS A 266 24.56 -5.10 6.77
C HIS A 266 25.30 -4.51 7.97
N GLU A 267 24.68 -3.59 8.72
CA GLU A 267 25.25 -3.09 9.97
C GLU A 267 25.29 -4.17 11.05
N SER A 268 24.27 -5.01 11.15
CA SER A 268 24.28 -6.17 12.05
C SER A 268 25.35 -7.19 11.64
N ILE A 269 25.53 -7.47 10.36
CA ILE A 269 26.57 -8.33 9.81
C ILE A 269 27.95 -7.66 9.94
N ASN A 270 28.06 -6.35 9.73
CA ASN A 270 29.30 -5.61 9.89
C ASN A 270 29.65 -5.40 11.36
N ASN A 271 28.66 -5.24 12.26
CA ASN A 271 28.91 -5.30 13.70
C ASN A 271 29.38 -6.68 14.14
N CYS A 272 28.89 -7.76 13.52
CA CYS A 272 29.46 -9.10 13.68
C CYS A 272 30.88 -9.20 13.05
N LYS A 273 31.17 -8.46 11.94
CA LYS A 273 32.51 -8.42 11.31
C LYS A 273 33.47 -7.49 12.00
N ASN A 274 33.01 -6.35 12.55
CA ASN A 274 33.84 -5.43 13.35
C ASN A 274 34.25 -6.01 14.73
N VAL A 275 33.56 -7.07 15.17
CA VAL A 275 34.03 -7.90 16.28
C VAL A 275 35.26 -8.72 15.85
N ASN A 276 35.45 -8.99 14.54
CA ASN A 276 36.67 -9.66 14.01
C ASN A 276 37.89 -8.73 13.82
N GLU A 277 37.74 -7.40 13.91
CA GLU A 277 38.88 -6.46 13.90
C GLU A 277 39.35 -6.04 15.31
N LYS A 278 38.57 -6.37 16.35
CA LYS A 278 39.01 -6.23 17.74
C LYS A 278 39.41 -7.59 18.28
N THR A 279 40.72 -7.90 18.16
CA THR A 279 41.37 -9.09 18.74
C THR A 279 40.62 -10.39 18.35
N ASN A 280 41.30 -11.27 17.66
CA ASN A 280 40.84 -12.65 17.44
C ASN A 280 40.32 -13.19 18.76
N LEU A 281 38.99 -13.13 18.97
CA LEU A 281 38.34 -13.67 20.18
C LEU A 281 38.73 -15.15 20.37
N LEU A 282 39.03 -15.82 19.24
CA LEU A 282 39.51 -17.18 19.20
C LEU A 282 40.93 -17.29 19.79
N ASP A 283 41.79 -16.29 19.59
CA ASP A 283 43.17 -16.26 20.15
C ASP A 283 43.17 -15.97 21.65
N SER A 284 42.11 -15.39 22.17
CA SER A 284 41.90 -15.17 23.59
C SER A 284 41.29 -16.39 24.30
N MET A 285 40.89 -17.45 23.57
CA MET A 285 40.29 -18.67 24.11
C MET A 285 41.36 -19.75 24.35
N THR A 286 41.27 -20.39 25.49
CA THR A 286 42.06 -21.56 25.79
C THR A 286 41.64 -22.74 24.93
N GLU A 287 42.58 -23.67 24.65
CA GLU A 287 42.24 -24.90 23.90
C GLU A 287 41.08 -25.69 24.53
N ARG A 288 40.99 -25.68 25.87
CA ARG A 288 39.88 -26.32 26.58
C ARG A 288 38.54 -25.65 26.36
N GLU A 289 38.49 -24.34 26.21
CA GLU A 289 37.26 -23.61 25.86
C GLU A 289 36.83 -23.93 24.42
N LYS A 290 37.80 -24.02 23.49
CA LYS A 290 37.55 -24.44 22.10
C LYS A 290 37.02 -25.87 22.03
N ASP A 291 37.64 -26.84 22.76
CA ASP A 291 37.16 -28.21 22.83
C ASP A 291 35.69 -28.29 23.27
N ILE A 292 35.32 -27.51 24.29
CA ILE A 292 33.95 -27.46 24.79
C ILE A 292 32.97 -26.87 23.78
N ILE A 293 33.37 -25.80 23.08
CA ILE A 293 32.56 -25.23 21.99
C ILE A 293 32.33 -26.25 20.89
N CYS A 294 33.36 -26.98 20.47
CA CYS A 294 33.26 -28.07 19.48
C CYS A 294 32.27 -29.14 19.92
N CYS A 295 32.35 -29.58 21.18
CA CYS A 295 31.44 -30.58 21.72
C CYS A 295 30.00 -30.09 21.78
N VAL A 296 29.77 -28.83 22.19
CA VAL A 296 28.44 -28.19 22.22
C VAL A 296 27.88 -28.06 20.81
N ALA A 297 28.69 -27.67 19.83
CA ALA A 297 28.26 -27.55 18.43
C ALA A 297 27.86 -28.91 17.82
N LYS A 298 28.48 -30.00 18.25
CA LYS A 298 28.14 -31.37 17.88
C LYS A 298 26.89 -31.91 18.61
N GLY A 299 26.25 -31.10 19.45
CA GLY A 299 25.01 -31.46 20.17
C GLY A 299 25.21 -32.30 21.40
N LEU A 300 26.42 -32.41 21.95
CA LEU A 300 26.71 -33.22 23.15
C LEU A 300 26.13 -32.59 24.43
N SER A 301 25.55 -33.40 25.28
CA SER A 301 25.10 -33.00 26.63
C SER A 301 26.29 -32.76 27.55
N ASN A 302 26.11 -32.01 28.65
CA ASN A 302 27.13 -31.75 29.63
C ASN A 302 27.78 -33.04 30.20
N LYS A 303 26.98 -34.12 30.29
CA LYS A 303 27.45 -35.43 30.77
C LYS A 303 28.36 -36.13 29.75
N GLU A 304 28.00 -36.07 28.47
CA GLU A 304 28.80 -36.63 27.38
C GLU A 304 30.08 -35.83 27.19
N ILE A 305 30.06 -34.48 27.26
CA ILE A 305 31.23 -33.61 27.23
C ILE A 305 32.17 -33.96 28.39
N ALA A 306 31.63 -34.09 29.59
CA ALA A 306 32.39 -34.45 30.78
C ALA A 306 33.12 -35.80 30.61
N SER A 307 32.46 -36.79 30.05
CA SER A 307 33.02 -38.10 29.74
C SER A 307 34.09 -38.03 28.67
N GLN A 308 33.80 -37.31 27.56
CA GLN A 308 34.71 -37.21 26.41
C GLN A 308 35.99 -36.44 26.73
N LEU A 309 35.89 -35.36 27.54
CA LEU A 309 37.03 -34.52 27.89
C LEU A 309 37.68 -34.91 29.20
N CYS A 310 37.25 -36.02 29.87
CA CYS A 310 37.75 -36.53 31.12
C CYS A 310 37.74 -35.47 32.26
N ILE A 311 36.63 -34.69 32.38
CA ILE A 311 36.44 -33.65 33.41
C ILE A 311 35.11 -33.82 34.12
N SER A 312 34.91 -33.15 35.26
CA SER A 312 33.59 -33.20 35.95
C SER A 312 32.49 -32.44 35.20
N ILE A 313 31.23 -32.85 35.37
CA ILE A 313 30.06 -32.13 34.82
C ILE A 313 30.04 -30.71 35.36
N HIS A 314 30.42 -30.49 36.61
CA HIS A 314 30.51 -29.15 37.20
C HIS A 314 31.54 -28.27 36.47
N THR A 315 32.66 -28.86 36.11
CA THR A 315 33.72 -28.19 35.33
C THR A 315 33.21 -27.77 33.94
N VAL A 316 32.50 -28.67 33.25
CA VAL A 316 31.83 -28.34 31.96
C VAL A 316 30.87 -27.14 32.09
N THR A 317 30.05 -27.14 33.14
CA THR A 317 29.09 -26.07 33.41
C THR A 317 29.80 -24.74 33.64
N THR A 318 30.89 -24.76 34.37
CA THR A 318 31.74 -23.56 34.63
C THR A 318 32.34 -23.02 33.33
N TYR A 319 32.92 -23.89 32.48
CA TYR A 319 33.44 -23.48 31.18
C TYR A 319 32.38 -22.91 30.29
N ARG A 320 31.22 -23.54 30.19
CA ARG A 320 30.12 -23.01 29.37
C ARG A 320 29.65 -21.63 29.83
N ARG A 321 29.62 -21.36 31.14
CA ARG A 321 29.30 -20.03 31.68
C ARG A 321 30.37 -19.02 31.33
N ASN A 322 31.66 -19.38 31.44
CA ASN A 322 32.78 -18.51 31.11
C ASN A 322 32.82 -18.20 29.61
N ILE A 323 32.61 -19.20 28.74
CA ILE A 323 32.50 -19.05 27.29
C ILE A 323 31.35 -18.12 26.94
N SER A 324 30.16 -18.34 27.54
CA SER A 324 28.98 -17.50 27.34
C SER A 324 29.23 -16.03 27.73
N SER A 325 29.96 -15.81 28.84
CA SER A 325 30.35 -14.47 29.29
C SER A 325 31.37 -13.82 28.37
N LYS A 326 32.37 -14.57 27.89
CA LYS A 326 33.41 -14.07 26.98
C LYS A 326 32.85 -13.72 25.61
N LEU A 327 32.00 -14.58 25.05
CA LEU A 327 31.46 -14.44 23.71
C LEU A 327 30.16 -13.62 23.66
N GLN A 328 29.55 -13.32 24.81
CA GLN A 328 28.21 -12.72 24.92
C GLN A 328 27.15 -13.56 24.19
N ILE A 329 27.37 -14.88 24.09
CA ILE A 329 26.47 -15.83 23.44
C ILE A 329 25.85 -16.73 24.51
N HIS A 330 24.51 -16.65 24.65
CA HIS A 330 23.81 -17.35 25.74
C HIS A 330 23.02 -18.59 25.26
N SER A 331 22.93 -18.83 23.95
CA SER A 331 22.22 -19.98 23.38
C SER A 331 23.18 -21.03 22.81
N THR A 332 22.79 -22.29 22.88
CA THR A 332 23.53 -23.41 22.25
C THR A 332 23.61 -23.21 20.73
N ALA A 333 22.51 -22.78 20.10
CA ALA A 333 22.49 -22.49 18.68
C ALA A 333 23.46 -21.37 18.29
N GLY A 334 23.58 -20.31 19.10
CA GLY A 334 24.55 -19.25 18.90
C GLY A 334 25.99 -19.75 18.98
N LEU A 335 26.30 -20.61 19.95
CA LEU A 335 27.60 -21.23 20.07
C LEU A 335 27.93 -22.15 18.88
N THR A 336 26.95 -22.87 18.36
CA THR A 336 27.09 -23.69 17.15
C THR A 336 27.44 -22.85 15.93
N VAL A 337 26.70 -21.75 15.73
CA VAL A 337 26.97 -20.81 14.63
C VAL A 337 28.39 -20.19 14.78
N PHE A 338 28.75 -19.80 16.01
CA PHE A 338 30.14 -19.30 16.30
C PHE A 338 31.21 -20.33 15.92
N ALA A 339 30.98 -21.62 16.27
CA ALA A 339 31.93 -22.69 15.98
C ALA A 339 32.10 -22.92 14.47
N ILE A 340 31.02 -22.84 13.68
CA ILE A 340 31.06 -22.99 12.21
C ILE A 340 31.77 -21.80 11.58
N LEU A 341 31.44 -20.56 11.96
CA LEU A 341 32.02 -19.35 11.41
C LEU A 341 33.54 -19.18 11.70
N ASN A 342 34.03 -19.86 12.72
CA ASN A 342 35.46 -19.83 13.09
C ASN A 342 36.20 -21.14 12.75
N ASP A 343 35.61 -21.97 11.87
CA ASP A 343 36.18 -23.24 11.39
C ASP A 343 36.55 -24.23 12.49
N LEU A 344 35.92 -24.16 13.67
CA LEU A 344 36.10 -25.09 14.78
C LEU A 344 35.35 -26.40 14.54
N VAL A 345 34.27 -26.37 13.77
CA VAL A 345 33.43 -27.54 13.44
C VAL A 345 32.90 -27.41 12.01
N ASP A 346 33.02 -28.51 11.21
CA ASP A 346 32.34 -28.55 9.90
C ASP A 346 30.82 -28.62 10.07
N ILE A 347 30.07 -27.95 9.20
CA ILE A 347 28.61 -27.94 9.20
C ILE A 347 28.02 -29.37 9.12
N LYS A 348 28.77 -30.30 8.49
CA LYS A 348 28.39 -31.71 8.34
C LYS A 348 28.45 -32.50 9.65
N ASP A 349 29.22 -32.01 10.62
CA ASP A 349 29.40 -32.64 11.93
C ASP A 349 28.42 -32.14 12.98
N VAL A 350 27.60 -31.16 12.63
CA VAL A 350 26.57 -30.58 13.48
C VAL A 350 25.30 -31.43 13.41
N ASN A 351 24.86 -31.96 14.55
CA ASN A 351 23.64 -32.78 14.63
C ASN A 351 22.47 -31.93 15.17
N PRO A 352 21.55 -31.44 14.31
CA PRO A 352 20.47 -30.54 14.72
C PRO A 352 19.32 -31.23 15.47
N HIS A 353 19.36 -32.56 15.68
CA HIS A 353 18.22 -33.37 16.14
C HIS A 353 18.45 -34.08 17.50
N ARG A 354 19.24 -33.47 18.41
CA ARG A 354 19.28 -33.97 19.80
C ARG A 354 18.96 -32.88 20.81
#